data_ce9a8ee84835d730551244eb96017cc8
#
_entry.id   ce9a8ee84835d730551244eb96017cc8
#
_cell.length_a   1.000
_cell.length_b   1.000
_cell.length_c   1.000
_cell.angle_alpha   90.00
_cell.angle_beta   90.00
_cell.angle_gamma   90.00
#
_symmetry.space_group_name_H-M   'P 1'
#
loop_
_entity.id
_entity.type
_entity.pdbx_description
1 polymer ?
#
loop_
_entity_poly.entity_id
_entity_poly.type
_entity_poly.pdbx_seq_one_letter_code
_entity_poly.pdbx_strand_id
1 'polypeptide(L)'
;MKIDIHTHILPETWPDLERKFGYSGWISLEHHTKNSAKMMKNSKCFRVIECNCWDPLTRIEECSETNVDVQVLSTVPAMFNYWAKPADTLFVSKLINDHIAMVVDEHPKNFLGLGTLPMQDEKIAIKELERCIKDLGLVGIQIGSNVNGVNLNEKSIFSILEAARDLDASIFIHPWDIMGRDEMEKYWLPWLVGMPAETSRAICSMIFGGV
;
A
#
# COMPACT_ATOMS: atom_id res chain seq x y z
N MET A 1 16.88 13.95 -13.72
CA MET A 1 15.55 13.42 -13.34
C MET A 1 15.66 12.86 -11.93
N LYS A 2 14.78 13.30 -11.03
CA LYS A 2 14.69 12.86 -9.63
C LYS A 2 13.36 12.13 -9.47
N ILE A 3 13.42 10.86 -9.06
CA ILE A 3 12.25 10.00 -8.88
C ILE A 3 12.12 9.67 -7.41
N ASP A 4 10.95 9.94 -6.84
CA ASP A 4 10.60 9.52 -5.48
C ASP A 4 9.78 8.23 -5.56
N ILE A 5 10.39 7.11 -5.13
CA ILE A 5 9.79 5.77 -5.23
C ILE A 5 8.97 5.36 -4.02
N HIS A 6 8.96 6.15 -2.95
CA HIS A 6 8.26 5.80 -1.71
C HIS A 6 7.25 6.86 -1.34
N THR A 7 6.11 6.84 -1.99
CA THR A 7 5.02 7.78 -1.73
C THR A 7 3.69 7.05 -1.60
N HIS A 8 2.74 7.69 -0.91
CA HIS A 8 1.43 7.11 -0.66
C HIS A 8 0.33 8.07 -1.08
N ILE A 9 -0.71 7.54 -1.70
CA ILE A 9 -1.94 8.26 -2.06
C ILE A 9 -3.15 7.42 -1.67
N LEU A 10 -4.28 8.08 -1.45
CA LEU A 10 -5.57 7.44 -1.18
C LEU A 10 -6.70 8.28 -1.81
N PRO A 11 -7.86 7.70 -2.09
CA PRO A 11 -9.01 8.46 -2.56
C PRO A 11 -9.47 9.50 -1.53
N GLU A 12 -9.84 10.71 -1.98
CA GLU A 12 -10.44 11.74 -1.13
C GLU A 12 -11.73 11.23 -0.46
N THR A 13 -12.57 10.54 -1.22
CA THR A 13 -13.81 9.94 -0.72
C THR A 13 -13.59 8.47 -0.42
N TRP A 14 -13.98 8.05 0.79
CA TRP A 14 -13.77 6.70 1.28
C TRP A 14 -15.10 6.10 1.76
N PRO A 15 -15.47 4.91 1.29
CA PRO A 15 -16.73 4.29 1.70
C PRO A 15 -16.71 3.85 3.16
N ASP A 16 -17.89 3.81 3.78
CA ASP A 16 -18.06 3.20 5.09
C ASP A 16 -17.95 1.67 4.99
N LEU A 17 -16.73 1.16 5.15
CA LEU A 17 -16.39 -0.25 5.01
C LEU A 17 -16.92 -1.08 6.20
N GLU A 18 -17.02 -0.51 7.41
CA GLU A 18 -17.58 -1.20 8.57
C GLU A 18 -19.05 -1.50 8.34
N ARG A 19 -19.80 -0.52 7.86
CA ARG A 19 -21.21 -0.72 7.48
C ARG A 19 -21.37 -1.69 6.32
N LYS A 20 -20.48 -1.59 5.32
CA LYS A 20 -20.53 -2.43 4.11
C LYS A 20 -20.30 -3.90 4.41
N PHE A 21 -19.31 -4.23 5.24
CA PHE A 21 -18.88 -5.60 5.49
C PHE A 21 -19.37 -6.18 6.81
N GLY A 22 -19.88 -5.34 7.72
CA GLY A 22 -20.47 -5.76 8.98
C GLY A 22 -19.45 -6.09 10.07
N TYR A 23 -18.19 -5.66 9.94
CA TYR A 23 -17.17 -5.82 10.99
C TYR A 23 -16.17 -4.66 10.99
N SER A 24 -15.58 -4.41 12.18
CA SER A 24 -14.67 -3.28 12.43
C SER A 24 -13.22 -3.56 12.04
N GLY A 25 -12.37 -2.55 12.17
CA GLY A 25 -10.93 -2.63 11.88
C GLY A 25 -10.51 -1.90 10.61
N TRP A 26 -11.46 -1.44 9.83
CA TRP A 26 -11.24 -0.67 8.61
C TRP A 26 -10.79 0.76 8.91
N ILE A 27 -9.99 1.31 8.00
CA ILE A 27 -9.72 2.75 7.99
C ILE A 27 -10.94 3.50 7.45
N SER A 28 -11.32 4.58 8.09
CA SER A 28 -12.26 5.57 7.57
C SER A 28 -11.64 6.96 7.54
N LEU A 29 -12.17 7.85 6.70
CA LEU A 29 -11.72 9.22 6.58
C LEU A 29 -12.79 10.18 7.09
N GLU A 30 -12.40 11.08 7.98
CA GLU A 30 -13.23 12.15 8.51
C GLU A 30 -12.61 13.51 8.11
N HIS A 31 -13.12 14.11 7.05
CA HIS A 31 -12.70 15.45 6.63
C HIS A 31 -13.21 16.48 7.65
N HIS A 32 -12.29 17.26 8.23
CA HIS A 32 -12.63 18.33 9.17
C HIS A 32 -12.33 19.72 8.61
N THR A 33 -11.53 19.80 7.55
CA THR A 33 -11.36 20.98 6.71
C THR A 33 -11.24 20.56 5.25
N LYS A 34 -11.23 21.53 4.33
CA LYS A 34 -10.99 21.26 2.91
C LYS A 34 -9.63 20.61 2.65
N ASN A 35 -8.64 20.94 3.48
CA ASN A 35 -7.25 20.54 3.26
C ASN A 35 -6.75 19.50 4.27
N SER A 36 -7.62 18.93 5.12
CA SER A 36 -7.17 18.02 6.18
C SER A 36 -8.25 17.02 6.57
N ALA A 37 -7.85 15.79 6.79
CA ALA A 37 -8.71 14.69 7.22
C ALA A 37 -8.06 13.87 8.34
N LYS A 38 -8.90 13.24 9.16
CA LYS A 38 -8.48 12.23 10.13
C LYS A 38 -8.65 10.85 9.52
N MET A 39 -7.61 10.08 9.51
CA MET A 39 -7.70 8.63 9.32
C MET A 39 -8.11 8.00 10.65
N MET A 40 -9.28 7.39 10.68
CA MET A 40 -9.81 6.74 11.88
C MET A 40 -9.68 5.23 11.77
N LYS A 41 -9.39 4.56 12.88
CA LYS A 41 -9.43 3.10 13.00
C LYS A 41 -10.02 2.72 14.36
N ASN A 42 -11.07 1.89 14.39
CA ASN A 42 -11.75 1.51 15.62
C ASN A 42 -12.14 2.74 16.49
N SER A 43 -12.74 3.75 15.88
CA SER A 43 -13.14 5.02 16.52
C SER A 43 -12.00 5.84 17.14
N LYS A 44 -10.76 5.51 16.84
CA LYS A 44 -9.58 6.27 17.30
C LYS A 44 -8.89 6.95 16.12
N CYS A 45 -8.44 8.18 16.30
CA CYS A 45 -7.63 8.86 15.32
C CYS A 45 -6.28 8.16 15.19
N PHE A 46 -6.06 7.53 14.03
CA PHE A 46 -4.80 6.87 13.70
C PHE A 46 -3.74 7.90 13.24
N ARG A 47 -4.17 8.84 12.38
CA ARG A 47 -3.31 9.90 11.84
C ARG A 47 -4.17 11.06 11.32
N VAL A 48 -3.65 12.29 11.42
CA VAL A 48 -4.15 13.42 10.66
C VAL A 48 -3.33 13.52 9.37
N ILE A 49 -3.98 13.71 8.25
CA ILE A 49 -3.39 13.82 6.91
C ILE A 49 -3.83 15.11 6.23
N GLU A 50 -3.01 15.62 5.33
CA GLU A 50 -3.27 16.82 4.55
C GLU A 50 -3.66 16.48 3.11
N CYS A 51 -4.15 17.48 2.37
CA CYS A 51 -4.72 17.26 1.04
C CYS A 51 -3.72 16.67 0.02
N ASN A 52 -2.42 16.85 0.19
CA ASN A 52 -1.40 16.19 -0.62
C ASN A 52 -1.47 14.65 -0.55
N CYS A 53 -2.19 14.07 0.42
CA CYS A 53 -2.43 12.63 0.48
C CYS A 53 -3.49 12.14 -0.50
N TRP A 54 -4.32 13.03 -1.08
CA TRP A 54 -5.38 12.67 -2.04
C TRP A 54 -5.45 13.58 -3.26
N ASP A 55 -5.00 14.84 -3.19
CA ASP A 55 -5.04 15.79 -4.31
C ASP A 55 -3.74 15.74 -5.13
N PRO A 56 -3.79 15.24 -6.38
CA PRO A 56 -2.61 15.16 -7.23
C PRO A 56 -2.04 16.53 -7.63
N LEU A 57 -2.86 17.58 -7.72
CA LEU A 57 -2.38 18.91 -8.12
C LEU A 57 -1.53 19.55 -7.00
N THR A 58 -2.01 19.49 -5.76
CA THR A 58 -1.22 19.92 -4.59
C THR A 58 0.13 19.17 -4.54
N ARG A 59 0.11 17.87 -4.82
CA ARG A 59 1.31 17.03 -4.83
C ARG A 59 2.29 17.45 -5.92
N ILE A 60 1.83 17.75 -7.12
CA ILE A 60 2.66 18.22 -8.23
C ILE A 60 3.33 19.56 -7.88
N GLU A 61 2.59 20.48 -7.26
CA GLU A 61 3.12 21.78 -6.82
C GLU A 61 4.25 21.58 -5.78
N GLU A 62 4.03 20.82 -4.71
CA GLU A 62 5.04 20.51 -3.69
C GLU A 62 6.27 19.79 -4.27
N CYS A 63 6.07 18.88 -5.23
CA CYS A 63 7.17 18.22 -5.93
C CYS A 63 8.02 19.19 -6.74
N SER A 64 7.39 20.20 -7.36
CA SER A 64 8.10 21.23 -8.13
C SER A 64 9.04 22.07 -7.25
N GLU A 65 8.62 22.38 -6.02
CA GLU A 65 9.43 23.12 -5.05
C GLU A 65 10.69 22.36 -4.60
N THR A 66 10.61 21.02 -4.62
CA THR A 66 11.72 20.12 -4.20
C THR A 66 12.49 19.51 -5.38
N ASN A 67 12.14 19.88 -6.62
CA ASN A 67 12.69 19.34 -7.86
C ASN A 67 12.55 17.81 -7.95
N VAL A 68 11.41 17.27 -7.52
CA VAL A 68 11.02 15.88 -7.77
C VAL A 68 10.26 15.86 -9.10
N ASP A 69 10.79 15.13 -10.07
CA ASP A 69 10.21 15.06 -11.42
C ASP A 69 9.06 14.05 -11.49
N VAL A 70 9.22 12.91 -10.83
CA VAL A 70 8.24 11.80 -10.85
C VAL A 70 8.08 11.21 -9.45
N GLN A 71 6.85 10.89 -9.06
CA GLN A 71 6.55 10.05 -7.89
C GLN A 71 5.96 8.71 -8.31
N VAL A 72 6.33 7.65 -7.60
CA VAL A 72 5.72 6.33 -7.72
C VAL A 72 4.66 6.19 -6.62
N LEU A 73 3.41 6.33 -7.01
CA LEU A 73 2.26 6.31 -6.09
C LEU A 73 1.94 4.89 -5.64
N SER A 74 1.65 4.72 -4.37
CA SER A 74 1.23 3.45 -3.79
C SER A 74 0.21 3.65 -2.68
N THR A 75 -0.41 2.57 -2.19
CA THR A 75 -1.36 2.67 -1.08
C THR A 75 -0.67 2.96 0.25
N VAL A 76 -1.41 3.55 1.19
CA VAL A 76 -0.98 3.64 2.58
C VAL A 76 -0.95 2.21 3.18
N PRO A 77 0.15 1.75 3.78
CA PRO A 77 0.26 0.36 4.26
C PRO A 77 -0.80 -0.07 5.27
N ALA A 78 -1.34 0.87 6.05
CA ALA A 78 -2.49 0.60 6.94
C ALA A 78 -3.74 0.09 6.19
N MET A 79 -3.77 0.23 4.85
CA MET A 79 -4.84 -0.20 3.97
C MET A 79 -4.54 -1.52 3.22
N PHE A 80 -3.46 -2.24 3.54
CA PHE A 80 -3.23 -3.60 3.00
C PHE A 80 -4.34 -4.57 3.40
N ASN A 81 -4.90 -4.41 4.61
CA ASN A 81 -6.05 -5.16 5.12
C ASN A 81 -5.90 -6.69 5.04
N TYR A 82 -4.69 -7.24 5.17
CA TYR A 82 -4.45 -8.70 5.10
C TYR A 82 -5.18 -9.48 6.21
N TRP A 83 -5.56 -8.82 7.30
CA TRP A 83 -6.36 -9.37 8.40
C TRP A 83 -7.82 -9.63 8.02
N ALA A 84 -8.32 -8.99 6.95
CA ALA A 84 -9.72 -9.05 6.55
C ALA A 84 -9.99 -10.27 5.64
N LYS A 85 -11.27 -10.56 5.38
CA LYS A 85 -11.64 -11.60 4.43
C LYS A 85 -11.10 -11.27 3.04
N PRO A 86 -10.54 -12.24 2.28
CA PRO A 86 -9.92 -11.98 0.97
C PRO A 86 -10.81 -11.22 -0.02
N ALA A 87 -12.10 -11.58 -0.09
CA ALA A 87 -13.05 -10.92 -0.99
C ALA A 87 -13.30 -9.44 -0.61
N ASP A 88 -13.32 -9.11 0.68
CA ASP A 88 -13.52 -7.75 1.18
C ASP A 88 -12.23 -6.92 0.97
N THR A 89 -11.06 -7.55 1.18
CA THR A 89 -9.76 -6.93 0.85
C THR A 89 -9.65 -6.66 -0.65
N LEU A 90 -10.10 -7.59 -1.51
CA LEU A 90 -10.12 -7.38 -2.95
C LEU A 90 -10.97 -6.16 -3.35
N PHE A 91 -12.13 -5.98 -2.73
CA PHE A 91 -12.96 -4.80 -2.99
C PHE A 91 -12.18 -3.50 -2.70
N VAL A 92 -11.50 -3.45 -1.55
CA VAL A 92 -10.70 -2.28 -1.15
C VAL A 92 -9.48 -2.11 -2.06
N SER A 93 -8.79 -3.21 -2.40
CA SER A 93 -7.66 -3.19 -3.33
C SER A 93 -8.06 -2.61 -4.69
N LYS A 94 -9.19 -3.04 -5.25
CA LYS A 94 -9.72 -2.50 -6.52
C LYS A 94 -10.01 -1.01 -6.44
N LEU A 95 -10.67 -0.56 -5.37
CA LEU A 95 -10.98 0.85 -5.17
C LEU A 95 -9.71 1.72 -5.15
N ILE A 96 -8.66 1.25 -4.50
CA ILE A 96 -7.36 1.94 -4.42
C ILE A 96 -6.64 1.89 -5.77
N ASN A 97 -6.56 0.71 -6.39
CA ASN A 97 -5.86 0.51 -7.65
C ASN A 97 -6.47 1.32 -8.79
N ASP A 98 -7.81 1.36 -8.85
CA ASP A 98 -8.54 2.17 -9.84
C ASP A 98 -8.27 3.67 -9.63
N HIS A 99 -8.23 4.14 -8.37
CA HIS A 99 -7.88 5.52 -8.06
C HIS A 99 -6.43 5.86 -8.47
N ILE A 100 -5.47 5.00 -8.14
CA ILE A 100 -4.07 5.21 -8.52
C ILE A 100 -3.93 5.26 -10.05
N ALA A 101 -4.57 4.32 -10.75
CA ALA A 101 -4.53 4.28 -12.20
C ALA A 101 -5.14 5.55 -12.83
N MET A 102 -6.27 6.03 -12.31
CA MET A 102 -6.90 7.28 -12.73
C MET A 102 -5.94 8.48 -12.58
N VAL A 103 -5.29 8.61 -11.42
CA VAL A 103 -4.34 9.70 -11.17
C VAL A 103 -3.13 9.63 -12.10
N VAL A 104 -2.63 8.43 -12.38
CA VAL A 104 -1.52 8.24 -13.33
C VAL A 104 -1.94 8.58 -14.76
N ASP A 105 -3.13 8.18 -15.19
CA ASP A 105 -3.66 8.48 -16.52
C ASP A 105 -3.89 9.99 -16.72
N GLU A 106 -4.36 10.69 -15.70
CA GLU A 106 -4.54 12.15 -15.74
C GLU A 106 -3.22 12.92 -15.74
N HIS A 107 -2.16 12.38 -15.10
CA HIS A 107 -0.86 13.04 -14.93
C HIS A 107 0.34 12.13 -15.25
N PRO A 108 0.41 11.57 -16.48
CA PRO A 108 1.41 10.51 -16.82
C PRO A 108 2.86 10.98 -16.85
N LYS A 109 3.11 12.30 -16.83
CA LYS A 109 4.46 12.86 -16.76
C LYS A 109 4.99 12.98 -15.31
N ASN A 110 4.08 12.98 -14.33
CA ASN A 110 4.39 13.23 -12.93
C ASN A 110 4.30 11.97 -12.08
N PHE A 111 3.49 10.98 -12.49
CA PHE A 111 3.20 9.82 -11.66
C PHE A 111 3.37 8.49 -12.41
N LEU A 112 3.86 7.50 -11.66
CA LEU A 112 3.75 6.08 -11.92
C LEU A 112 2.96 5.45 -10.77
N GLY A 113 2.40 4.27 -10.96
CA GLY A 113 1.55 3.65 -9.93
C GLY A 113 1.93 2.20 -9.62
N LEU A 114 1.85 1.87 -8.32
CA LEU A 114 1.95 0.50 -7.82
C LEU A 114 0.59 0.09 -7.24
N GLY A 115 0.09 -1.06 -7.66
CA GLY A 115 -1.14 -1.63 -7.12
C GLY A 115 -0.95 -2.26 -5.75
N THR A 116 -2.05 -2.57 -5.08
CA THR A 116 -2.09 -3.37 -3.84
C THR A 116 -2.95 -4.61 -4.04
N LEU A 117 -2.60 -5.70 -3.35
CA LEU A 117 -3.22 -7.01 -3.57
C LEU A 117 -3.77 -7.61 -2.26
N PRO A 118 -4.81 -8.43 -2.33
CA PRO A 118 -5.26 -9.26 -1.19
C PRO A 118 -4.33 -10.48 -1.00
N MET A 119 -3.12 -10.23 -0.50
CA MET A 119 -2.02 -11.21 -0.40
C MET A 119 -2.33 -12.46 0.43
N GLN A 120 -3.39 -12.45 1.24
CA GLN A 120 -3.83 -13.59 2.03
C GLN A 120 -4.57 -14.68 1.22
N ASP A 121 -4.85 -14.43 -0.07
CA ASP A 121 -5.42 -15.42 -0.99
C ASP A 121 -4.69 -15.38 -2.33
N GLU A 122 -3.92 -16.42 -2.61
CA GLU A 122 -3.07 -16.56 -3.80
C GLU A 122 -3.84 -16.32 -5.11
N LYS A 123 -4.99 -16.98 -5.27
CA LYS A 123 -5.75 -16.94 -6.53
C LYS A 123 -6.36 -15.56 -6.80
N ILE A 124 -6.88 -14.95 -5.75
CA ILE A 124 -7.49 -13.62 -5.85
C ILE A 124 -6.38 -12.57 -6.06
N ALA A 125 -5.24 -12.70 -5.38
CA ALA A 125 -4.10 -11.80 -5.54
C ALA A 125 -3.53 -11.84 -6.96
N ILE A 126 -3.32 -13.03 -7.54
CA ILE A 126 -2.80 -13.17 -8.91
C ILE A 126 -3.75 -12.52 -9.94
N LYS A 127 -5.07 -12.73 -9.82
CA LYS A 127 -6.04 -12.10 -10.71
C LYS A 127 -6.03 -10.57 -10.62
N GLU A 128 -5.91 -10.03 -9.42
CA GLU A 128 -5.84 -8.58 -9.24
C GLU A 128 -4.49 -8.03 -9.71
N LEU A 129 -3.39 -8.76 -9.54
CA LEU A 129 -2.10 -8.43 -10.11
C LEU A 129 -2.17 -8.33 -11.65
N GLU A 130 -2.75 -9.35 -12.31
CA GLU A 130 -2.95 -9.33 -13.76
C GLU A 130 -3.75 -8.10 -14.20
N ARG A 131 -4.81 -7.76 -13.46
CA ARG A 131 -5.62 -6.57 -13.74
C ARG A 131 -4.80 -5.28 -13.57
N CYS A 132 -4.01 -5.16 -12.51
CA CYS A 132 -3.15 -4.00 -12.27
C CYS A 132 -2.20 -3.75 -13.44
N ILE A 133 -1.56 -4.79 -13.93
CA ILE A 133 -0.56 -4.66 -15.00
C ILE A 133 -1.19 -4.54 -16.39
N LYS A 134 -2.14 -5.44 -16.73
CA LYS A 134 -2.69 -5.53 -18.09
C LYS A 134 -3.79 -4.52 -18.38
N ASP A 135 -4.68 -4.28 -17.41
CA ASP A 135 -5.87 -3.45 -17.63
C ASP A 135 -5.67 -2.02 -17.13
N LEU A 136 -4.97 -1.83 -16.01
CA LEU A 136 -4.76 -0.54 -15.38
C LEU A 136 -3.43 0.13 -15.77
N GLY A 137 -2.50 -0.58 -16.41
CA GLY A 137 -1.21 -0.04 -16.84
C GLY A 137 -0.28 0.37 -15.68
N LEU A 138 -0.50 -0.19 -14.47
CA LEU A 138 0.40 0.04 -13.33
C LEU A 138 1.73 -0.67 -13.57
N VAL A 139 2.84 -0.10 -13.07
CA VAL A 139 4.19 -0.61 -13.31
C VAL A 139 4.61 -1.71 -12.34
N GLY A 140 3.78 -2.04 -11.37
CA GLY A 140 4.05 -3.05 -10.37
C GLY A 140 3.07 -3.02 -9.21
N ILE A 141 3.51 -3.58 -8.09
CA ILE A 141 2.72 -3.70 -6.86
C ILE A 141 3.53 -3.31 -5.63
N GLN A 142 2.82 -2.83 -4.60
CA GLN A 142 3.37 -2.68 -3.25
C GLN A 142 2.78 -3.77 -2.35
N ILE A 143 3.64 -4.48 -1.63
CA ILE A 143 3.27 -5.52 -0.67
C ILE A 143 3.90 -5.27 0.70
N GLY A 144 3.32 -5.87 1.74
CA GLY A 144 3.93 -5.88 3.07
C GLY A 144 5.16 -6.80 3.14
N SER A 145 6.04 -6.54 4.10
CA SER A 145 7.20 -7.39 4.42
C SER A 145 6.82 -8.78 4.91
N ASN A 146 5.59 -8.95 5.33
CA ASN A 146 4.95 -10.22 5.67
C ASN A 146 3.45 -10.14 5.42
N VAL A 147 2.78 -11.27 5.40
CA VAL A 147 1.32 -11.40 5.28
C VAL A 147 0.78 -12.14 6.49
N ASN A 148 0.19 -11.43 7.46
CA ASN A 148 -0.30 -12.02 8.72
C ASN A 148 0.76 -12.86 9.44
N GLY A 149 2.00 -12.37 9.51
CA GLY A 149 3.13 -13.06 10.13
C GLY A 149 3.81 -14.11 9.26
N VAL A 150 3.28 -14.39 8.06
CA VAL A 150 3.86 -15.33 7.10
C VAL A 150 4.95 -14.65 6.28
N ASN A 151 6.15 -15.23 6.22
CA ASN A 151 7.27 -14.67 5.46
C ASN A 151 7.08 -14.78 3.93
N LEU A 152 7.77 -13.92 3.18
CA LEU A 152 7.62 -13.81 1.73
C LEU A 152 8.12 -15.05 0.94
N ASN A 153 8.90 -15.93 1.56
CA ASN A 153 9.35 -17.20 0.95
C ASN A 153 8.35 -18.36 1.09
N GLU A 154 7.22 -18.15 1.76
CA GLU A 154 6.20 -19.20 1.86
C GLU A 154 5.51 -19.45 0.52
N LYS A 155 5.16 -20.72 0.27
CA LYS A 155 4.70 -21.21 -1.04
C LYS A 155 3.52 -20.40 -1.61
N SER A 156 2.56 -20.01 -0.80
CA SER A 156 1.38 -19.24 -1.24
C SER A 156 1.74 -17.82 -1.71
N ILE A 157 2.78 -17.23 -1.13
CA ILE A 157 3.28 -15.91 -1.52
C ILE A 157 4.21 -16.04 -2.72
N PHE A 158 5.04 -17.09 -2.74
CA PHE A 158 5.96 -17.37 -3.84
C PHE A 158 5.25 -17.43 -5.20
N SER A 159 4.09 -18.09 -5.29
CA SER A 159 3.31 -18.15 -6.53
C SER A 159 2.85 -16.75 -7.01
N ILE A 160 2.56 -15.83 -6.09
CA ILE A 160 2.21 -14.45 -6.45
C ILE A 160 3.45 -13.71 -7.01
N LEU A 161 4.62 -13.94 -6.40
CA LEU A 161 5.89 -13.36 -6.86
C LEU A 161 6.32 -13.92 -8.22
N GLU A 162 6.08 -15.22 -8.48
CA GLU A 162 6.29 -15.83 -9.79
C GLU A 162 5.38 -15.18 -10.85
N ALA A 163 4.11 -14.98 -10.53
CA ALA A 163 3.18 -14.30 -11.43
C ALA A 163 3.61 -12.86 -11.71
N ALA A 164 4.15 -12.15 -10.71
CA ALA A 164 4.69 -10.80 -10.89
C ALA A 164 5.91 -10.80 -11.83
N ARG A 165 6.83 -11.76 -11.68
CA ARG A 165 7.95 -11.95 -12.60
C ARG A 165 7.48 -12.20 -14.04
N ASP A 166 6.49 -13.06 -14.22
CA ASP A 166 5.99 -13.44 -15.54
C ASP A 166 5.24 -12.28 -16.23
N LEU A 167 4.79 -11.30 -15.46
CA LEU A 167 4.17 -10.07 -15.92
C LEU A 167 5.15 -8.89 -16.03
N ASP A 168 6.44 -9.10 -15.76
CA ASP A 168 7.46 -8.03 -15.67
C ASP A 168 7.06 -6.89 -14.71
N ALA A 169 6.38 -7.23 -13.63
CA ALA A 169 5.88 -6.29 -12.63
C ALA A 169 6.92 -6.00 -11.57
N SER A 170 7.19 -4.72 -11.32
CA SER A 170 8.03 -4.31 -10.19
C SER A 170 7.36 -4.61 -8.84
N ILE A 171 8.14 -5.03 -7.85
CA ILE A 171 7.66 -5.30 -6.50
C ILE A 171 8.32 -4.35 -5.51
N PHE A 172 7.51 -3.53 -4.83
CA PHE A 172 7.96 -2.69 -3.73
C PHE A 172 7.53 -3.31 -2.39
N ILE A 173 8.50 -3.72 -1.58
CA ILE A 173 8.25 -4.34 -0.27
C ILE A 173 8.30 -3.26 0.81
N HIS A 174 7.17 -3.03 1.47
CA HIS A 174 7.05 -2.05 2.55
C HIS A 174 7.08 -2.75 3.92
N PRO A 175 7.84 -2.27 4.92
CA PRO A 175 7.78 -2.82 6.27
C PRO A 175 6.37 -2.72 6.83
N TRP A 176 5.86 -3.85 7.30
CA TRP A 176 4.48 -4.00 7.76
C TRP A 176 4.40 -4.97 8.93
N ASP A 177 3.52 -4.70 9.90
CA ASP A 177 3.23 -5.54 11.04
C ASP A 177 4.50 -6.10 11.71
N ILE A 178 5.30 -5.19 12.22
CA ILE A 178 6.65 -5.44 12.71
C ILE A 178 6.66 -6.40 13.91
N MET A 179 7.63 -7.34 13.91
CA MET A 179 7.87 -8.21 15.06
C MET A 179 8.28 -7.42 16.30
N GLY A 180 7.96 -7.93 17.50
CA GLY A 180 8.40 -7.34 18.76
C GLY A 180 7.81 -5.94 19.04
N ARG A 181 6.68 -5.59 18.43
CA ARG A 181 6.05 -4.28 18.56
C ARG A 181 5.79 -3.88 20.02
N ASP A 182 5.34 -4.82 20.82
CA ASP A 182 4.98 -4.60 22.23
C ASP A 182 6.22 -4.30 23.09
N GLU A 183 7.41 -4.71 22.65
CA GLU A 183 8.68 -4.42 23.30
C GLU A 183 9.26 -3.06 22.91
N MET A 184 8.67 -2.42 21.89
CA MET A 184 9.17 -1.19 21.26
C MET A 184 8.25 0.03 21.43
N GLU A 185 7.34 0.04 22.42
CA GLU A 185 6.33 1.10 22.55
C GLU A 185 6.91 2.51 22.79
N LYS A 186 8.14 2.61 23.30
CA LYS A 186 8.77 3.89 23.65
C LYS A 186 9.81 4.31 22.60
N TYR A 187 10.19 5.61 22.64
CA TYR A 187 11.32 6.20 21.91
C TYR A 187 11.29 6.04 20.38
N TRP A 188 10.11 5.92 19.79
CA TRP A 188 9.96 5.69 18.35
C TRP A 188 10.64 4.40 17.84
N LEU A 189 10.94 3.46 18.71
CA LEU A 189 11.61 2.21 18.38
C LEU A 189 10.89 1.39 17.28
N PRO A 190 9.55 1.42 17.13
CA PRO A 190 8.90 0.75 16.01
C PRO A 190 9.43 1.24 14.66
N TRP A 191 9.72 2.54 14.51
CA TRP A 191 10.24 3.12 13.28
C TRP A 191 11.76 3.05 13.18
N LEU A 192 12.47 3.28 14.29
CA LEU A 192 13.94 3.31 14.31
C LEU A 192 14.57 1.91 14.22
N VAL A 193 13.91 0.90 14.77
CA VAL A 193 14.42 -0.46 14.89
C VAL A 193 13.50 -1.47 14.21
N GLY A 194 12.20 -1.43 14.55
CA GLY A 194 11.24 -2.42 14.11
C GLY A 194 11.07 -2.49 12.59
N MET A 195 10.86 -1.35 11.93
CA MET A 195 10.68 -1.31 10.48
C MET A 195 11.94 -1.72 9.70
N PRO A 196 13.17 -1.23 10.03
CA PRO A 196 14.38 -1.72 9.39
C PRO A 196 14.65 -3.21 9.62
N ALA A 197 14.41 -3.71 10.83
CA ALA A 197 14.56 -5.14 11.15
C ALA A 197 13.57 -6.00 10.36
N GLU A 198 12.33 -5.56 10.25
CA GLU A 198 11.28 -6.23 9.47
C GLU A 198 11.62 -6.30 7.98
N THR A 199 12.14 -5.21 7.41
CA THR A 199 12.62 -5.18 6.03
C THR A 199 13.81 -6.14 5.84
N SER A 200 14.75 -6.15 6.77
CA SER A 200 15.89 -7.09 6.74
C SER A 200 15.44 -8.55 6.81
N ARG A 201 14.44 -8.86 7.65
CA ARG A 201 13.83 -10.20 7.71
C ARG A 201 13.20 -10.59 6.39
N ALA A 202 12.45 -9.70 5.76
CA ALA A 202 11.83 -9.96 4.47
C ALA A 202 12.89 -10.26 3.39
N ILE A 203 13.93 -9.44 3.28
CA ILE A 203 15.05 -9.64 2.35
C ILE A 203 15.72 -10.98 2.60
N CYS A 204 16.06 -11.30 3.84
CA CYS A 204 16.69 -12.57 4.20
C CYS A 204 15.79 -13.78 3.87
N SER A 205 14.49 -13.66 4.14
CA SER A 205 13.55 -14.75 3.83
C SER A 205 13.48 -15.04 2.33
N MET A 206 13.54 -14.01 1.49
CA MET A 206 13.54 -14.17 0.04
C MET A 206 14.87 -14.76 -0.47
N ILE A 207 16.01 -14.16 -0.09
CA ILE A 207 17.34 -14.60 -0.56
C ILE A 207 17.62 -16.04 -0.13
N PHE A 208 17.44 -16.37 1.15
CA PHE A 208 17.73 -17.70 1.67
C PHE A 208 16.62 -18.71 1.35
N GLY A 209 15.42 -18.25 1.09
CA GLY A 209 14.30 -19.08 0.64
C GLY A 209 14.33 -19.44 -0.86
N GLY A 210 15.22 -18.81 -1.63
CA GLY A 210 15.38 -19.07 -3.07
C GLY A 210 14.26 -18.44 -3.93
N VAL A 211 13.73 -17.30 -3.48
CA VAL A 211 12.73 -16.51 -4.23
C VAL A 211 13.39 -15.72 -5.34
#